data_bd5cd0983599960ba51ef4784c06c7a8
#
_entry.id   bd5cd0983599960ba51ef4784c06c7a8
#
_cell.length_a   1.000
_cell.length_b   1.000
_cell.length_c   1.000
_cell.angle_alpha   90.00
_cell.angle_beta   90.00
_cell.angle_gamma   90.00
#
_symmetry.space_group_name_H-M   'P 1'
#
loop_
_entity.id
_entity.type
_entity.pdbx_description
1 polymer ?
#
loop_
_entity_poly.entity_id
_entity_poly.type
_entity_poly.pdbx_seq_one_letter_code
_entity_poly.pdbx_strand_id
1 'polypeptide(L)'
;MNDVVITAAKRTPIGSFGGAFASLPAVRLGAAAIKGALAQNSVAPGEVDEVLMGMVLQGGTGQAPARQAAIYAGLPHSVPCTTVHKVCGSGLKAVMLGADSVRLGRAKVVVAGGMESMSNAPYYLLQARSGYRMGDGKVIDGMIYDGLWDPYGDMHMGMCGEICAADMNFSRAEQDDYAVLSYNRAIEAQKAGRFAAELTTVEIPQRGGDPIVVSEDEEPKKVRFDKIPILKPAFKKDGTITAANASKLNDGGCALVLMTSNEAVRRGIKPLARVHGQGGFAQAPEWFTTAPDQAIRRAVENTVKADGSHLSLDEVDLFEINEAFAVVALANIKLLGIDAGKVNVNGGAVALGHPIGASGARILTTLIYALADRGKTWGVAGICLGGGEAVALVVERL
;
A
#
# COMPACT_ATOMS: atom_id res chain seq x y z
N MET A 1 13.60 -21.27 13.41
CA MET A 1 12.62 -20.16 13.56
C MET A 1 11.27 -20.65 13.06
N ASN A 2 10.18 -20.11 13.59
CA ASN A 2 8.84 -20.51 13.14
C ASN A 2 8.59 -20.00 11.70
N ASP A 3 8.06 -20.87 10.84
CA ASP A 3 7.55 -20.46 9.53
C ASP A 3 6.30 -19.60 9.71
N VAL A 4 6.28 -18.43 9.08
CA VAL A 4 5.15 -17.52 9.14
C VAL A 4 4.37 -17.59 7.83
N VAL A 5 3.07 -17.74 7.95
CA VAL A 5 2.16 -17.79 6.82
C VAL A 5 1.10 -16.69 6.90
N ILE A 6 0.69 -16.23 5.74
CA ILE A 6 -0.47 -15.35 5.55
C ILE A 6 -1.65 -16.27 5.25
N THR A 7 -2.65 -16.22 6.10
CA THR A 7 -3.84 -17.07 5.98
C THR A 7 -5.04 -16.35 5.41
N ALA A 8 -5.10 -15.03 5.55
CA ALA A 8 -6.12 -14.18 4.95
C ALA A 8 -5.49 -12.86 4.48
N ALA A 9 -6.05 -12.29 3.42
CA ALA A 9 -5.65 -11.00 2.89
C ALA A 9 -6.86 -10.31 2.25
N LYS A 10 -7.30 -9.19 2.81
CA LYS A 10 -8.46 -8.42 2.33
C LYS A 10 -8.18 -6.95 2.30
N ARG A 11 -8.73 -6.28 1.29
CA ARG A 11 -8.73 -4.82 1.17
C ARG A 11 -10.12 -4.27 0.90
N THR A 12 -10.36 -3.06 1.27
CA THR A 12 -11.51 -2.31 0.76
C THR A 12 -11.31 -2.00 -0.72
N PRO A 13 -12.36 -1.65 -1.46
CA PRO A 13 -12.19 -0.84 -2.67
C PRO A 13 -11.34 0.39 -2.37
N ILE A 14 -10.69 0.93 -3.39
CA ILE A 14 -9.96 2.20 -3.30
C ILE A 14 -10.90 3.32 -3.77
N GLY A 15 -11.21 4.24 -2.85
CA GLY A 15 -12.00 5.42 -3.12
C GLY A 15 -11.16 6.55 -3.70
N SER A 16 -11.73 7.32 -4.61
CA SER A 16 -11.12 8.56 -5.10
C SER A 16 -11.10 9.64 -4.04
N PHE A 17 -10.20 10.60 -4.18
CA PHE A 17 -10.19 11.80 -3.35
C PHE A 17 -11.52 12.55 -3.45
N GLY A 18 -12.17 12.78 -2.30
CA GLY A 18 -13.52 13.35 -2.25
C GLY A 18 -14.60 12.46 -2.85
N GLY A 19 -14.31 11.16 -3.11
CA GLY A 19 -15.22 10.19 -3.71
C GLY A 19 -16.09 9.43 -2.71
N ALA A 20 -16.31 8.14 -3.00
CA ALA A 20 -17.26 7.31 -2.25
C ALA A 20 -16.95 7.26 -0.73
N PHE A 21 -15.68 7.30 -0.34
CA PHE A 21 -15.27 7.22 1.06
C PHE A 21 -15.02 8.57 1.76
N ALA A 22 -15.34 9.70 1.11
CA ALA A 22 -15.07 11.02 1.68
C ALA A 22 -15.71 11.26 3.06
N SER A 23 -16.81 10.59 3.39
CA SER A 23 -17.46 10.67 4.70
C SER A 23 -16.92 9.70 5.75
N LEU A 24 -16.02 8.78 5.37
CA LEU A 24 -15.49 7.76 6.26
C LEU A 24 -14.06 8.07 6.71
N PRO A 25 -13.79 8.14 8.01
CA PRO A 25 -12.41 8.26 8.50
C PRO A 25 -11.63 6.96 8.23
N ALA A 26 -10.31 7.07 8.09
CA ALA A 26 -9.40 5.95 7.82
C ALA A 26 -9.63 4.73 8.75
N VAL A 27 -9.89 4.97 10.02
CA VAL A 27 -10.12 3.92 11.02
C VAL A 27 -11.35 3.05 10.72
N ARG A 28 -12.34 3.56 10.00
CA ARG A 28 -13.50 2.78 9.55
C ARG A 28 -13.17 1.91 8.34
N LEU A 29 -12.32 2.39 7.44
CA LEU A 29 -11.81 1.61 6.31
C LEU A 29 -10.89 0.49 6.81
N GLY A 30 -10.00 0.80 7.77
CA GLY A 30 -9.20 -0.19 8.46
C GLY A 30 -10.04 -1.26 9.16
N ALA A 31 -11.10 -0.86 9.86
CA ALA A 31 -12.03 -1.79 10.52
C ALA A 31 -12.73 -2.72 9.52
N ALA A 32 -13.16 -2.21 8.36
CA ALA A 32 -13.77 -3.02 7.31
C ALA A 32 -12.79 -4.06 6.76
N ALA A 33 -11.53 -3.65 6.52
CA ALA A 33 -10.49 -4.57 6.06
C ALA A 33 -10.18 -5.66 7.11
N ILE A 34 -10.05 -5.30 8.39
CA ILE A 34 -9.83 -6.25 9.49
C ILE A 34 -10.99 -7.25 9.57
N LYS A 35 -12.25 -6.78 9.57
CA LYS A 35 -13.44 -7.65 9.57
C LYS A 35 -13.41 -8.63 8.39
N GLY A 36 -13.13 -8.12 7.19
CA GLY A 36 -13.06 -8.95 5.98
C GLY A 36 -11.97 -10.01 6.06
N ALA A 37 -10.80 -9.67 6.57
CA ALA A 37 -9.68 -10.61 6.73
C ALA A 37 -9.97 -11.70 7.77
N LEU A 38 -10.54 -11.35 8.91
CA LEU A 38 -10.94 -12.31 9.94
C LEU A 38 -12.05 -13.25 9.45
N ALA A 39 -13.03 -12.72 8.74
CA ALA A 39 -14.14 -13.49 8.20
C ALA A 39 -13.69 -14.49 7.13
N GLN A 40 -12.65 -14.19 6.36
CA GLN A 40 -12.14 -15.07 5.29
C GLN A 40 -11.75 -16.47 5.80
N ASN A 41 -11.18 -16.56 7.01
CA ASN A 41 -10.70 -17.80 7.60
C ASN A 41 -11.41 -18.16 8.91
N SER A 42 -12.54 -17.53 9.21
CA SER A 42 -13.30 -17.76 10.44
C SER A 42 -12.45 -17.63 11.70
N VAL A 43 -11.44 -16.75 11.70
CA VAL A 43 -10.69 -16.41 12.92
C VAL A 43 -11.56 -15.51 13.79
N ALA A 44 -11.87 -15.98 15.00
CA ALA A 44 -12.68 -15.20 15.93
C ALA A 44 -11.91 -13.96 16.43
N PRO A 45 -12.55 -12.80 16.60
CA PRO A 45 -11.89 -11.59 17.09
C PRO A 45 -11.09 -11.77 18.39
N GLY A 46 -11.58 -12.64 19.32
CA GLY A 46 -10.91 -12.96 20.58
C GLY A 46 -9.66 -13.85 20.46
N GLU A 47 -9.36 -14.35 19.27
CA GLU A 47 -8.18 -15.19 19.00
C GLU A 47 -7.00 -14.40 18.44
N VAL A 48 -7.17 -13.10 18.22
CA VAL A 48 -6.12 -12.19 17.76
C VAL A 48 -5.28 -11.74 18.95
N ASP A 49 -3.97 -11.93 18.88
CA ASP A 49 -3.05 -11.54 19.93
C ASP A 49 -2.55 -10.10 19.77
N GLU A 50 -2.43 -9.59 18.53
CA GLU A 50 -1.87 -8.26 18.25
C GLU A 50 -2.40 -7.70 16.93
N VAL A 51 -2.56 -6.36 16.87
CA VAL A 51 -2.94 -5.62 15.63
C VAL A 51 -1.90 -4.54 15.32
N LEU A 52 -1.39 -4.57 14.08
CA LEU A 52 -0.43 -3.59 13.56
C LEU A 52 -1.01 -2.94 12.30
N MET A 53 -1.35 -1.65 12.36
CA MET A 53 -1.92 -0.95 11.20
C MET A 53 -1.09 0.27 10.83
N GLY A 54 -0.68 0.31 9.56
CA GLY A 54 -0.04 1.48 8.96
C GLY A 54 -1.03 2.63 8.78
N MET A 55 -0.58 3.85 9.09
CA MET A 55 -1.31 5.09 8.79
C MET A 55 -0.35 6.27 8.80
N VAL A 56 -0.44 7.15 7.81
CA VAL A 56 0.45 8.32 7.64
C VAL A 56 -0.23 9.59 8.15
N LEU A 57 -1.41 9.91 7.65
CA LEU A 57 -2.13 11.16 7.92
C LEU A 57 -2.97 11.01 9.19
N GLN A 58 -2.31 11.02 10.35
CA GLN A 58 -2.95 10.77 11.64
C GLN A 58 -3.59 12.01 12.27
N GLY A 59 -3.31 13.20 11.75
CA GLY A 59 -3.89 14.45 12.25
C GLY A 59 -5.42 14.41 12.24
N GLY A 60 -6.04 14.83 13.34
CA GLY A 60 -7.51 14.84 13.47
C GLY A 60 -8.18 13.48 13.64
N THR A 61 -7.46 12.36 13.54
CA THR A 61 -8.04 11.00 13.64
C THR A 61 -8.36 10.58 15.09
N GLY A 62 -7.78 11.26 16.06
CA GLY A 62 -7.87 10.89 17.48
C GLY A 62 -6.74 9.95 17.92
N GLN A 63 -6.85 9.44 19.15
CA GLN A 63 -5.81 8.59 19.74
C GLN A 63 -5.76 7.22 19.11
N ALA A 64 -4.53 6.70 18.88
CA ALA A 64 -4.25 5.32 18.54
C ALA A 64 -5.12 4.77 17.38
N PRO A 65 -4.97 5.25 16.15
CA PRO A 65 -5.81 4.87 15.02
C PRO A 65 -5.94 3.36 14.79
N ALA A 66 -4.84 2.59 14.92
CA ALA A 66 -4.90 1.12 14.82
C ALA A 66 -5.82 0.49 15.86
N ARG A 67 -5.81 1.02 17.11
CA ARG A 67 -6.69 0.54 18.17
C ARG A 67 -8.15 0.90 17.89
N GLN A 68 -8.42 2.08 17.36
CA GLN A 68 -9.78 2.44 16.94
C GLN A 68 -10.28 1.46 15.87
N ALA A 69 -9.48 1.20 14.84
CA ALA A 69 -9.84 0.25 13.78
C ALA A 69 -10.11 -1.15 14.32
N ALA A 70 -9.28 -1.65 15.24
CA ALA A 70 -9.46 -2.95 15.89
C ALA A 70 -10.76 -3.03 16.67
N ILE A 71 -11.05 -2.04 17.52
CA ILE A 71 -12.30 -1.98 18.31
C ILE A 71 -13.53 -1.89 17.39
N TYR A 72 -13.49 -1.05 16.35
CA TYR A 72 -14.57 -0.94 15.38
C TYR A 72 -14.75 -2.21 14.54
N ALA A 73 -13.68 -3.00 14.39
CA ALA A 73 -13.76 -4.32 13.80
C ALA A 73 -14.38 -5.39 14.72
N GLY A 74 -14.58 -5.08 16.00
CA GLY A 74 -15.16 -5.99 16.99
C GLY A 74 -14.14 -6.81 17.78
N LEU A 75 -12.86 -6.45 17.73
CA LEU A 75 -11.85 -7.10 18.57
C LEU A 75 -12.04 -6.71 20.04
N PRO A 76 -11.74 -7.62 20.99
CA PRO A 76 -11.84 -7.32 22.40
C PRO A 76 -10.80 -6.27 22.84
N HIS A 77 -11.12 -5.56 23.91
CA HIS A 77 -10.27 -4.50 24.44
C HIS A 77 -8.92 -5.00 24.97
N SER A 78 -8.77 -6.31 25.19
CA SER A 78 -7.53 -6.95 25.62
C SER A 78 -6.45 -7.04 24.53
N VAL A 79 -6.82 -6.88 23.23
CA VAL A 79 -5.87 -6.97 22.11
C VAL A 79 -5.02 -5.70 22.04
N PRO A 80 -3.69 -5.77 22.20
CA PRO A 80 -2.80 -4.64 21.98
C PRO A 80 -2.75 -4.25 20.51
N CYS A 81 -2.65 -2.94 20.25
CA CYS A 81 -2.68 -2.39 18.90
C CYS A 81 -1.59 -1.32 18.74
N THR A 82 -0.87 -1.34 17.60
CA THR A 82 0.16 -0.35 17.29
C THR A 82 -0.11 0.29 15.92
N THR A 83 -0.09 1.62 15.86
CA THR A 83 -0.09 2.35 14.60
C THR A 83 1.34 2.52 14.12
N VAL A 84 1.62 2.09 12.89
CA VAL A 84 2.94 2.15 12.26
C VAL A 84 2.97 3.30 11.26
N HIS A 85 3.96 4.18 11.39
CA HIS A 85 4.23 5.24 10.42
C HIS A 85 5.61 5.04 9.79
N LYS A 86 5.61 4.69 8.52
CA LYS A 86 6.79 4.63 7.63
C LYS A 86 6.41 5.14 6.24
N VAL A 87 5.81 6.33 6.21
CA VAL A 87 5.27 6.97 5.00
C VAL A 87 4.51 5.95 4.13
N CYS A 88 4.69 5.93 2.81
CA CYS A 88 3.97 5.02 1.90
C CYS A 88 4.19 3.53 2.22
N GLY A 89 5.29 3.17 2.86
CA GLY A 89 5.62 1.80 3.27
C GLY A 89 4.96 1.32 4.56
N SER A 90 4.15 2.15 5.24
CA SER A 90 3.57 1.85 6.56
C SER A 90 2.83 0.51 6.62
N GLY A 91 1.97 0.23 5.64
CA GLY A 91 1.20 -1.00 5.60
C GLY A 91 2.07 -2.25 5.40
N LEU A 92 3.07 -2.21 4.50
CA LEU A 92 3.99 -3.33 4.30
C LEU A 92 4.89 -3.52 5.52
N LYS A 93 5.36 -2.40 6.13
CA LYS A 93 6.17 -2.47 7.36
C LYS A 93 5.38 -3.04 8.53
N ALA A 94 4.09 -2.74 8.64
CA ALA A 94 3.23 -3.36 9.65
C ALA A 94 3.16 -4.89 9.46
N VAL A 95 3.04 -5.37 8.22
CA VAL A 95 3.07 -6.81 7.91
C VAL A 95 4.43 -7.42 8.24
N MET A 96 5.54 -6.76 7.90
CA MET A 96 6.90 -7.21 8.25
C MET A 96 7.08 -7.35 9.76
N LEU A 97 6.66 -6.35 10.54
CA LEU A 97 6.71 -6.37 12.00
C LEU A 97 5.80 -7.46 12.59
N GLY A 98 4.61 -7.65 12.03
CA GLY A 98 3.69 -8.72 12.41
C GLY A 98 4.29 -10.11 12.15
N ALA A 99 4.94 -10.30 11.01
CA ALA A 99 5.66 -11.54 10.70
C ALA A 99 6.80 -11.80 11.70
N ASP A 100 7.54 -10.75 12.10
CA ASP A 100 8.59 -10.88 13.11
C ASP A 100 8.04 -11.21 14.49
N SER A 101 6.90 -10.62 14.89
CA SER A 101 6.22 -10.94 16.15
C SER A 101 5.83 -12.43 16.21
N VAL A 102 5.24 -12.96 15.12
CA VAL A 102 4.90 -14.40 15.01
C VAL A 102 6.15 -15.28 14.97
N ARG A 103 7.17 -14.90 14.18
CA ARG A 103 8.42 -15.67 14.03
C ARG A 103 9.17 -15.84 15.35
N LEU A 104 9.15 -14.81 16.18
CA LEU A 104 9.78 -14.78 17.51
C LEU A 104 8.91 -15.41 18.59
N GLY A 105 7.70 -15.87 18.27
CA GLY A 105 6.77 -16.47 19.23
C GLY A 105 6.16 -15.51 20.24
N ARG A 106 6.17 -14.21 19.96
CA ARG A 106 5.53 -13.16 20.81
C ARG A 106 4.01 -13.16 20.66
N ALA A 107 3.53 -13.48 19.46
CA ALA A 107 2.12 -13.62 19.13
C ALA A 107 1.90 -14.88 18.28
N LYS A 108 0.71 -15.50 18.40
CA LYS A 108 0.31 -16.63 17.59
C LYS A 108 -0.48 -16.22 16.36
N VAL A 109 -1.36 -15.24 16.52
CA VAL A 109 -2.22 -14.68 15.48
C VAL A 109 -2.09 -13.16 15.47
N VAL A 110 -1.60 -12.61 14.39
CA VAL A 110 -1.43 -11.16 14.21
C VAL A 110 -2.29 -10.68 13.04
N VAL A 111 -3.00 -9.59 13.24
CA VAL A 111 -3.61 -8.83 12.14
C VAL A 111 -2.69 -7.66 11.80
N ALA A 112 -2.21 -7.60 10.57
CA ALA A 112 -1.33 -6.53 10.12
C ALA A 112 -1.79 -5.96 8.78
N GLY A 113 -1.64 -4.65 8.59
CA GLY A 113 -2.08 -4.01 7.36
C GLY A 113 -1.89 -2.50 7.38
N GLY A 114 -2.82 -1.78 6.76
CA GLY A 114 -2.80 -0.33 6.75
C GLY A 114 -4.13 0.27 6.33
N MET A 115 -4.27 1.55 6.60
CA MET A 115 -5.45 2.35 6.29
C MET A 115 -5.06 3.78 6.03
N GLU A 116 -5.82 4.48 5.19
CA GLU A 116 -5.65 5.89 4.95
C GLU A 116 -6.96 6.52 4.49
N SER A 117 -7.17 7.78 4.85
CA SER A 117 -8.17 8.62 4.23
C SER A 117 -7.54 9.97 3.92
N MET A 118 -7.10 10.15 2.68
CA MET A 118 -6.52 11.40 2.22
C MET A 118 -7.58 12.48 2.09
N SER A 119 -8.83 12.08 1.84
CA SER A 119 -10.00 12.96 1.79
C SER A 119 -10.31 13.65 3.13
N ASN A 120 -9.91 13.03 4.25
CA ASN A 120 -10.18 13.55 5.59
C ASN A 120 -8.95 14.16 6.28
N ALA A 121 -7.84 14.34 5.57
CA ALA A 121 -6.66 15.00 6.11
C ALA A 121 -6.97 16.46 6.47
N PRO A 122 -6.68 16.91 7.70
CA PRO A 122 -7.01 18.25 8.14
C PRO A 122 -6.04 19.30 7.60
N TYR A 123 -6.46 20.54 7.62
CA TYR A 123 -5.58 21.70 7.47
C TYR A 123 -5.05 22.14 8.84
N TYR A 124 -3.82 22.66 8.88
CA TYR A 124 -3.13 23.06 10.10
C TYR A 124 -2.94 24.57 10.18
N LEU A 125 -3.07 25.07 11.40
CA LEU A 125 -2.68 26.41 11.81
C LEU A 125 -1.50 26.28 12.80
N LEU A 126 -0.28 26.16 12.30
CA LEU A 126 0.90 25.78 13.10
C LEU A 126 1.19 26.77 14.25
N GLN A 127 0.85 28.05 14.09
CA GLN A 127 1.07 29.08 15.10
C GLN A 127 -0.13 29.31 16.04
N ALA A 128 -1.26 28.63 15.82
CA ALA A 128 -2.49 28.89 16.59
C ALA A 128 -2.31 28.68 18.09
N ARG A 129 -1.49 27.71 18.52
CA ARG A 129 -1.23 27.45 19.94
C ARG A 129 -0.51 28.60 20.66
N SER A 130 0.42 29.28 19.99
CA SER A 130 1.13 30.45 20.51
C SER A 130 0.43 31.78 20.17
N GLY A 131 -0.59 31.73 19.30
CA GLY A 131 -1.38 32.88 18.85
C GLY A 131 -0.78 33.63 17.65
N TYR A 132 -1.66 34.14 16.79
CA TYR A 132 -1.31 35.07 15.72
C TYR A 132 -1.37 36.49 16.28
N ARG A 133 -0.21 37.11 16.51
CA ARG A 133 -0.15 38.39 17.20
C ARG A 133 -0.42 39.57 16.29
N MET A 134 0.12 39.58 15.07
CA MET A 134 0.01 40.65 14.10
C MET A 134 0.34 40.13 12.69
N GLY A 135 -0.42 40.55 11.69
CA GLY A 135 -0.28 40.13 10.29
C GLY A 135 -1.03 38.83 9.97
N ASP A 136 -0.91 38.39 8.72
CA ASP A 136 -1.61 37.21 8.21
C ASP A 136 -1.01 35.91 8.72
N GLY A 137 -1.85 34.83 8.83
CA GLY A 137 -1.44 33.48 9.12
C GLY A 137 -1.56 32.60 7.89
N LYS A 138 -0.78 31.50 7.84
CA LYS A 138 -0.90 30.48 6.79
C LYS A 138 -1.72 29.31 7.29
N VAL A 139 -2.64 28.83 6.44
CA VAL A 139 -3.33 27.54 6.58
C VAL A 139 -2.55 26.51 5.76
N ILE A 140 -2.09 25.45 6.38
CA ILE A 140 -1.24 24.43 5.77
C ILE A 140 -2.09 23.18 5.49
N ASP A 141 -2.06 22.68 4.25
CA ASP A 141 -2.68 21.41 3.90
C ASP A 141 -1.90 20.26 4.55
N GLY A 142 -2.50 19.59 5.53
CA GLY A 142 -1.86 18.50 6.28
C GLY A 142 -1.57 17.28 5.40
N MET A 143 -2.37 17.04 4.37
CA MET A 143 -2.11 15.93 3.42
C MET A 143 -0.79 16.15 2.66
N ILE A 144 -0.55 17.37 2.18
CA ILE A 144 0.70 17.71 1.50
C ILE A 144 1.85 17.73 2.50
N TYR A 145 1.68 18.43 3.62
CA TYR A 145 2.75 18.69 4.58
C TYR A 145 3.30 17.41 5.23
N ASP A 146 2.40 16.49 5.67
CA ASP A 146 2.80 15.28 6.38
C ASP A 146 3.02 14.08 5.45
N GLY A 147 2.42 14.07 4.25
CA GLY A 147 2.41 12.90 3.38
C GLY A 147 3.15 13.05 2.05
N LEU A 148 3.23 14.27 1.48
CA LEU A 148 3.65 14.48 0.10
C LEU A 148 4.77 15.52 -0.08
N TRP A 149 5.28 16.06 1.02
CA TRP A 149 6.36 17.05 1.03
C TRP A 149 7.66 16.42 1.54
N ASP A 150 8.74 16.62 0.79
CA ASP A 150 10.09 16.32 1.27
C ASP A 150 10.61 17.48 2.12
N PRO A 151 10.75 17.31 3.44
CA PRO A 151 11.22 18.37 4.32
C PRO A 151 12.73 18.67 4.20
N TYR A 152 13.49 17.76 3.60
CA TYR A 152 14.94 17.91 3.45
C TYR A 152 15.29 18.76 2.23
N GLY A 153 14.66 18.50 1.09
CA GLY A 153 14.82 19.27 -0.13
C GLY A 153 13.82 20.43 -0.28
N ASP A 154 12.91 20.59 0.69
CA ASP A 154 11.81 21.59 0.67
C ASP A 154 11.02 21.58 -0.65
N MET A 155 10.58 20.37 -1.05
CA MET A 155 9.90 20.17 -2.34
C MET A 155 8.81 19.09 -2.27
N HIS A 156 7.84 19.18 -3.19
CA HIS A 156 6.83 18.14 -3.35
C HIS A 156 7.45 16.84 -3.89
N MET A 157 6.97 15.67 -3.44
CA MET A 157 7.46 14.35 -3.90
C MET A 157 7.47 14.20 -5.43
N GLY A 158 6.58 14.90 -6.15
CA GLY A 158 6.58 14.93 -7.61
C GLY A 158 7.84 15.57 -8.22
N MET A 159 8.48 16.52 -7.52
CA MET A 159 9.76 17.07 -7.95
C MET A 159 10.89 16.04 -7.88
N CYS A 160 10.89 15.18 -6.86
CA CYS A 160 11.81 14.05 -6.79
C CYS A 160 11.57 13.07 -7.96
N GLY A 161 10.31 12.86 -8.37
CA GLY A 161 9.97 12.12 -9.57
C GLY A 161 10.53 12.75 -10.86
N GLU A 162 10.47 14.08 -10.99
CA GLU A 162 11.07 14.80 -12.13
C GLU A 162 12.61 14.70 -12.13
N ILE A 163 13.25 14.71 -10.95
CA ILE A 163 14.70 14.47 -10.82
C ILE A 163 15.06 13.08 -11.37
N CYS A 164 14.31 12.05 -10.94
CA CYS A 164 14.51 10.68 -11.44
C CYS A 164 14.30 10.56 -12.95
N ALA A 165 13.23 11.18 -13.47
CA ALA A 165 12.94 11.16 -14.90
C ALA A 165 14.07 11.78 -15.73
N ALA A 166 14.62 12.91 -15.26
CA ALA A 166 15.70 13.61 -15.93
C ALA A 166 17.02 12.80 -15.87
N ASP A 167 17.40 12.29 -14.72
CA ASP A 167 18.66 11.55 -14.52
C ASP A 167 18.69 10.23 -15.28
N MET A 168 17.59 9.49 -15.23
CA MET A 168 17.47 8.20 -15.92
C MET A 168 17.03 8.32 -17.39
N ASN A 169 16.83 9.54 -17.89
CA ASN A 169 16.40 9.88 -19.24
C ASN A 169 15.08 9.23 -19.66
N PHE A 170 14.08 9.25 -18.77
CA PHE A 170 12.72 8.84 -19.10
C PHE A 170 11.94 10.01 -19.69
N SER A 171 11.47 9.84 -20.92
CA SER A 171 10.63 10.80 -21.60
C SER A 171 9.21 10.85 -21.00
N ARG A 172 8.48 11.91 -21.32
CA ARG A 172 7.05 12.02 -21.04
C ARG A 172 6.26 10.88 -21.68
N ALA A 173 6.58 10.53 -22.94
CA ALA A 173 5.88 9.49 -23.68
C ALA A 173 6.04 8.12 -23.02
N GLU A 174 7.24 7.73 -22.60
CA GLU A 174 7.45 6.46 -21.90
C GLU A 174 6.67 6.37 -20.60
N GLN A 175 6.57 7.48 -19.84
CA GLN A 175 5.79 7.52 -18.61
C GLN A 175 4.28 7.45 -18.88
N ASP A 176 3.78 8.10 -19.91
CA ASP A 176 2.38 8.02 -20.33
C ASP A 176 2.03 6.63 -20.86
N ASP A 177 2.91 6.00 -21.65
CA ASP A 177 2.72 4.62 -22.15
C ASP A 177 2.65 3.62 -21.00
N TYR A 178 3.51 3.77 -19.97
CA TYR A 178 3.43 2.96 -18.77
C TYR A 178 2.11 3.20 -18.01
N ALA A 179 1.68 4.45 -17.89
CA ALA A 179 0.39 4.76 -17.26
C ALA A 179 -0.79 4.10 -18.01
N VAL A 180 -0.80 4.18 -19.35
CA VAL A 180 -1.80 3.51 -20.19
C VAL A 180 -1.78 1.99 -19.96
N LEU A 181 -0.59 1.38 -19.87
CA LEU A 181 -0.44 -0.04 -19.55
C LEU A 181 -1.05 -0.38 -18.18
N SER A 182 -0.74 0.40 -17.14
CA SER A 182 -1.28 0.22 -15.79
C SER A 182 -2.82 0.31 -15.78
N TYR A 183 -3.39 1.34 -16.44
CA TYR A 183 -4.84 1.47 -16.56
C TYR A 183 -5.50 0.31 -17.29
N ASN A 184 -4.96 -0.11 -18.43
CA ASN A 184 -5.51 -1.23 -19.20
C ASN A 184 -5.50 -2.51 -18.36
N ARG A 185 -4.40 -2.81 -17.67
CA ARG A 185 -4.28 -3.96 -16.77
C ARG A 185 -5.30 -3.92 -15.63
N ALA A 186 -5.51 -2.75 -15.00
CA ALA A 186 -6.47 -2.59 -13.92
C ALA A 186 -7.92 -2.77 -14.41
N ILE A 187 -8.27 -2.18 -15.55
CA ILE A 187 -9.60 -2.30 -16.16
C ILE A 187 -9.89 -3.76 -16.54
N GLU A 188 -8.92 -4.44 -17.17
CA GLU A 188 -9.06 -5.85 -17.53
C GLU A 188 -9.16 -6.75 -16.30
N ALA A 189 -8.34 -6.51 -15.26
CA ALA A 189 -8.40 -7.26 -14.02
C ALA A 189 -9.76 -7.09 -13.32
N GLN A 190 -10.29 -5.87 -13.28
CA GLN A 190 -11.61 -5.58 -12.71
C GLN A 190 -12.73 -6.24 -13.50
N LYS A 191 -12.71 -6.15 -14.84
CA LYS A 191 -13.70 -6.82 -15.71
C LYS A 191 -13.66 -8.34 -15.60
N ALA A 192 -12.46 -8.91 -15.45
CA ALA A 192 -12.27 -10.35 -15.29
C ALA A 192 -12.56 -10.86 -13.86
N GLY A 193 -12.92 -9.98 -12.92
CA GLY A 193 -13.20 -10.33 -11.52
C GLY A 193 -11.97 -10.74 -10.72
N ARG A 194 -10.75 -10.43 -11.18
CA ARG A 194 -9.50 -10.85 -10.51
C ARG A 194 -9.31 -10.23 -9.12
N PHE A 195 -9.97 -9.10 -8.84
CA PHE A 195 -9.95 -8.48 -7.52
C PHE A 195 -11.03 -9.02 -6.56
N ALA A 196 -11.97 -9.84 -7.03
CA ALA A 196 -13.10 -10.30 -6.20
C ALA A 196 -12.66 -11.04 -4.93
N ALA A 197 -11.60 -11.85 -5.02
CA ALA A 197 -11.08 -12.61 -3.87
C ALA A 197 -10.40 -11.73 -2.82
N GLU A 198 -9.82 -10.59 -3.22
CA GLU A 198 -9.13 -9.68 -2.30
C GLU A 198 -10.02 -8.58 -1.73
N LEU A 199 -11.14 -8.25 -2.39
CA LEU A 199 -12.03 -7.19 -1.97
C LEU A 199 -12.95 -7.61 -0.81
N THR A 200 -13.20 -6.66 0.09
CA THR A 200 -14.29 -6.68 1.06
C THR A 200 -15.14 -5.43 0.86
N THR A 201 -16.47 -5.58 0.87
CA THR A 201 -17.37 -4.45 0.70
C THR A 201 -17.32 -3.50 1.88
N VAL A 202 -17.62 -2.22 1.62
CA VAL A 202 -17.74 -1.19 2.64
C VAL A 202 -19.14 -0.60 2.58
N GLU A 203 -19.83 -0.63 3.71
CA GLU A 203 -21.14 -0.01 3.87
C GLU A 203 -21.00 1.41 4.42
N ILE A 204 -21.56 2.38 3.71
CA ILE A 204 -21.55 3.79 4.11
C ILE A 204 -22.95 4.13 4.65
N PRO A 205 -23.05 4.40 5.97
CA PRO A 205 -24.33 4.75 6.59
C PRO A 205 -24.93 6.02 5.94
N GLN A 206 -26.22 6.00 5.70
CA GLN A 206 -27.00 7.15 5.23
C GLN A 206 -27.86 7.71 6.36
N ARG A 207 -28.19 9.02 6.32
CA ARG A 207 -29.09 9.66 7.30
C ARG A 207 -30.53 9.13 7.23
N GLY A 208 -30.88 8.46 6.16
CA GLY A 208 -32.17 7.80 5.93
C GLY A 208 -32.04 6.85 4.75
N GLY A 209 -32.66 5.68 4.82
CA GLY A 209 -32.56 4.62 3.82
C GLY A 209 -31.42 3.62 4.11
N ASP A 210 -31.22 2.72 3.15
CA ASP A 210 -30.22 1.67 3.23
C ASP A 210 -28.78 2.24 3.07
N PRO A 211 -27.76 1.59 3.66
CA PRO A 211 -26.38 1.96 3.44
C PRO A 211 -25.98 1.88 1.95
N ILE A 212 -25.12 2.77 1.50
CA ILE A 212 -24.46 2.64 0.19
C ILE A 212 -23.39 1.57 0.30
N VAL A 213 -23.46 0.53 -0.52
CA VAL A 213 -22.46 -0.54 -0.58
C VAL A 213 -21.45 -0.21 -1.68
N VAL A 214 -20.20 -0.04 -1.29
CA VAL A 214 -19.07 0.15 -2.23
C VAL A 214 -18.31 -1.17 -2.33
N SER A 215 -18.19 -1.70 -3.54
CA SER A 215 -17.62 -3.03 -3.83
C SER A 215 -16.55 -3.04 -4.91
N GLU A 216 -16.25 -1.91 -5.55
CA GLU A 216 -15.32 -1.80 -6.67
C GLU A 216 -14.44 -0.56 -6.54
N ASP A 217 -13.21 -0.66 -7.09
CA ASP A 217 -12.28 0.47 -7.17
C ASP A 217 -12.83 1.56 -8.09
N GLU A 218 -12.73 2.83 -7.67
CA GLU A 218 -13.34 3.95 -8.41
C GLU A 218 -12.47 4.47 -9.56
N GLU A 219 -11.13 4.48 -9.40
CA GLU A 219 -10.22 5.19 -10.31
C GLU A 219 -10.14 4.58 -11.72
N PRO A 220 -10.10 3.24 -11.92
CA PRO A 220 -9.95 2.67 -13.26
C PRO A 220 -11.07 3.08 -14.22
N LYS A 221 -12.27 3.36 -13.71
CA LYS A 221 -13.44 3.77 -14.51
C LYS A 221 -13.39 5.24 -14.96
N LYS A 222 -12.52 6.07 -14.38
CA LYS A 222 -12.47 7.52 -14.60
C LYS A 222 -11.45 7.95 -15.64
N VAL A 223 -10.60 7.04 -16.11
CA VAL A 223 -9.52 7.37 -17.04
C VAL A 223 -10.06 7.87 -18.40
N ARG A 224 -9.46 8.92 -18.90
CA ARG A 224 -9.71 9.51 -20.22
C ARG A 224 -8.44 9.38 -21.06
N PHE A 225 -8.29 8.26 -21.76
CA PHE A 225 -7.09 7.95 -22.57
C PHE A 225 -6.79 9.04 -23.59
N ASP A 226 -7.81 9.64 -24.20
CA ASP A 226 -7.71 10.75 -25.16
C ASP A 226 -7.06 12.00 -24.57
N LYS A 227 -7.11 12.15 -23.23
CA LYS A 227 -6.56 13.32 -22.54
C LYS A 227 -5.12 13.13 -22.06
N ILE A 228 -4.64 11.90 -21.91
CA ILE A 228 -3.31 11.63 -21.35
C ILE A 228 -2.20 12.42 -22.07
N PRO A 229 -2.09 12.40 -23.41
CA PRO A 229 -0.98 13.09 -24.11
C PRO A 229 -1.01 14.61 -24.01
N ILE A 230 -2.18 15.20 -23.75
CA ILE A 230 -2.37 16.66 -23.73
C ILE A 230 -2.42 17.27 -22.32
N LEU A 231 -2.28 16.45 -21.26
CA LEU A 231 -2.20 16.93 -19.89
C LEU A 231 -0.95 17.78 -19.67
N LYS A 232 -1.11 18.87 -18.93
CA LYS A 232 0.03 19.70 -18.51
C LYS A 232 0.81 19.02 -17.39
N PRO A 233 2.14 19.22 -17.33
CA PRO A 233 2.93 18.81 -16.20
C PRO A 233 2.38 19.36 -14.89
N ALA A 234 2.43 18.54 -13.81
CA ALA A 234 1.79 18.88 -12.53
C ALA A 234 2.74 19.59 -11.55
N PHE A 235 4.04 19.34 -11.63
CA PHE A 235 4.99 19.77 -10.60
C PHE A 235 6.05 20.76 -11.11
N LYS A 236 6.38 20.72 -12.38
CA LYS A 236 7.38 21.59 -13.01
C LYS A 236 6.87 22.05 -14.38
N LYS A 237 7.08 23.33 -14.73
CA LYS A 237 6.54 23.93 -15.97
C LYS A 237 6.88 23.12 -17.22
N ASP A 238 8.13 22.66 -17.33
CA ASP A 238 8.64 21.86 -18.45
C ASP A 238 8.93 20.41 -17.99
N GLY A 239 8.09 19.88 -17.08
CA GLY A 239 8.21 18.56 -16.51
C GLY A 239 7.55 17.48 -17.36
N THR A 240 7.68 16.25 -16.90
CA THR A 240 7.17 15.05 -17.57
C THR A 240 6.05 14.37 -16.78
N ILE A 241 5.93 14.66 -15.48
CA ILE A 241 4.94 14.04 -14.61
C ILE A 241 3.61 14.82 -14.67
N THR A 242 2.54 14.09 -14.89
CA THR A 242 1.18 14.62 -15.01
C THR A 242 0.22 13.92 -14.07
N ALA A 243 -1.01 14.42 -13.98
CA ALA A 243 -2.07 13.74 -13.24
C ALA A 243 -2.39 12.33 -13.77
N ALA A 244 -2.01 11.97 -15.00
CA ALA A 244 -2.26 10.64 -15.54
C ALA A 244 -1.16 9.63 -15.20
N ASN A 245 0.11 10.05 -15.17
CA ASN A 245 1.25 9.18 -14.89
C ASN A 245 1.77 9.28 -13.44
N ALA A 246 1.12 10.08 -12.59
CA ALA A 246 1.24 10.06 -11.14
C ALA A 246 0.18 9.14 -10.51
N SER A 247 0.46 8.58 -9.34
CA SER A 247 -0.59 7.96 -8.52
C SER A 247 -1.64 9.00 -8.08
N LYS A 248 -2.80 8.52 -7.65
CA LYS A 248 -3.90 9.38 -7.21
C LYS A 248 -3.92 9.51 -5.69
N LEU A 249 -4.62 10.54 -5.21
CA LEU A 249 -4.98 10.72 -3.81
C LEU A 249 -6.21 9.87 -3.51
N ASN A 250 -6.14 9.01 -2.49
CA ASN A 250 -7.18 8.00 -2.32
C ASN A 250 -7.44 7.67 -0.86
N ASP A 251 -8.56 6.98 -0.65
CA ASP A 251 -9.00 6.43 0.61
C ASP A 251 -9.07 4.91 0.51
N GLY A 252 -8.62 4.18 1.54
CA GLY A 252 -8.70 2.72 1.54
C GLY A 252 -8.11 2.06 2.77
N GLY A 253 -8.37 0.77 2.93
CA GLY A 253 -7.82 -0.06 3.99
C GLY A 253 -7.48 -1.46 3.49
N CYS A 254 -6.48 -2.08 4.12
CA CYS A 254 -6.06 -3.44 3.82
C CYS A 254 -5.60 -4.12 5.09
N ALA A 255 -5.94 -5.40 5.27
CA ALA A 255 -5.52 -6.20 6.42
C ALA A 255 -5.23 -7.64 6.02
N LEU A 256 -4.19 -8.20 6.63
CA LEU A 256 -3.76 -9.58 6.47
C LEU A 256 -3.74 -10.26 7.85
N VAL A 257 -4.00 -11.57 7.87
CA VAL A 257 -3.88 -12.40 9.06
C VAL A 257 -2.64 -13.27 8.93
N LEU A 258 -1.74 -13.15 9.92
CA LEU A 258 -0.49 -13.88 9.99
C LEU A 258 -0.50 -14.82 11.20
N MET A 259 0.06 -16.02 11.00
CA MET A 259 0.29 -16.99 12.07
C MET A 259 1.43 -17.93 11.69
N THR A 260 1.83 -18.84 12.60
CA THR A 260 2.78 -19.90 12.22
C THR A 260 2.11 -20.94 11.35
N SER A 261 2.90 -21.65 10.50
CA SER A 261 2.39 -22.78 9.71
C SER A 261 1.73 -23.85 10.62
N ASN A 262 2.32 -24.14 11.77
CA ASN A 262 1.76 -25.08 12.75
C ASN A 262 0.41 -24.63 13.29
N GLU A 263 0.25 -23.33 13.56
CA GLU A 263 -1.03 -22.78 14.05
C GLU A 263 -2.11 -22.85 12.96
N ALA A 264 -1.76 -22.58 11.70
CA ALA A 264 -2.67 -22.74 10.57
C ALA A 264 -3.14 -24.21 10.42
N VAL A 265 -2.21 -25.16 10.50
CA VAL A 265 -2.54 -26.60 10.47
C VAL A 265 -3.44 -26.99 11.63
N ARG A 266 -3.11 -26.55 12.87
CA ARG A 266 -3.93 -26.83 14.07
C ARG A 266 -5.38 -26.32 13.92
N ARG A 267 -5.57 -25.23 13.18
CA ARG A 267 -6.88 -24.62 12.91
C ARG A 267 -7.58 -25.21 11.68
N GLY A 268 -6.91 -26.06 10.89
CA GLY A 268 -7.44 -26.52 9.60
C GLY A 268 -7.53 -25.42 8.55
N ILE A 269 -6.77 -24.33 8.70
CA ILE A 269 -6.75 -23.21 7.77
C ILE A 269 -5.70 -23.47 6.70
N LYS A 270 -6.11 -23.40 5.41
CA LYS A 270 -5.17 -23.42 4.29
C LYS A 270 -4.54 -22.03 4.13
N PRO A 271 -3.21 -21.89 4.25
CA PRO A 271 -2.56 -20.61 4.06
C PRO A 271 -2.56 -20.19 2.57
N LEU A 272 -2.50 -18.88 2.34
CA LEU A 272 -2.40 -18.30 1.01
C LEU A 272 -0.94 -18.24 0.54
N ALA A 273 -0.04 -17.83 1.46
CA ALA A 273 1.38 -17.66 1.17
C ALA A 273 2.23 -17.79 2.43
N ARG A 274 3.50 -18.17 2.25
CA ARG A 274 4.55 -18.12 3.28
C ARG A 274 5.33 -16.80 3.15
N VAL A 275 5.66 -16.21 4.29
CA VAL A 275 6.50 -15.00 4.38
C VAL A 275 7.96 -15.40 4.47
N HIS A 276 8.76 -14.91 3.53
CA HIS A 276 10.20 -15.15 3.46
C HIS A 276 11.05 -13.92 3.80
N GLY A 277 11.97 -13.56 2.93
CA GLY A 277 12.92 -12.49 3.12
C GLY A 277 12.29 -11.11 3.17
N GLN A 278 12.82 -10.28 4.05
CA GLN A 278 12.47 -8.88 4.21
C GLN A 278 13.65 -8.02 3.81
N GLY A 279 13.41 -6.91 3.12
CA GLY A 279 14.40 -5.93 2.73
C GLY A 279 13.99 -4.52 3.11
N GLY A 280 14.97 -3.74 3.52
CA GLY A 280 14.84 -2.30 3.74
C GLY A 280 16.08 -1.60 3.21
N PHE A 281 15.90 -0.42 2.62
CA PHE A 281 16.98 0.39 2.07
C PHE A 281 16.70 1.87 2.26
N ALA A 282 17.74 2.67 2.44
CA ALA A 282 17.68 4.11 2.55
C ALA A 282 18.83 4.75 1.78
N GLN A 283 18.57 5.90 1.18
CA GLN A 283 19.53 6.73 0.44
C GLN A 283 19.15 8.21 0.56
N ALA A 284 19.74 9.09 -0.23
CA ALA A 284 19.39 10.51 -0.21
C ALA A 284 17.87 10.71 -0.48
N PRO A 285 17.20 11.60 0.27
CA PRO A 285 15.73 11.71 0.27
C PRO A 285 15.10 11.90 -1.10
N GLU A 286 15.71 12.72 -1.96
CA GLU A 286 15.25 12.99 -3.33
C GLU A 286 15.25 11.75 -4.24
N TRP A 287 16.00 10.71 -3.88
CA TRP A 287 16.13 9.45 -4.63
C TRP A 287 15.20 8.33 -4.17
N PHE A 288 14.14 8.65 -3.41
CA PHE A 288 13.18 7.63 -2.96
C PHE A 288 12.65 6.76 -4.12
N THR A 289 12.63 7.30 -5.34
CA THR A 289 12.13 6.66 -6.54
C THR A 289 12.87 5.38 -6.94
N THR A 290 14.17 5.31 -6.66
CA THR A 290 15.04 4.17 -7.01
C THR A 290 15.36 3.26 -5.83
N ALA A 291 14.97 3.64 -4.61
CA ALA A 291 15.21 2.85 -3.40
C ALA A 291 14.62 1.42 -3.43
N PRO A 292 13.47 1.15 -4.11
CA PRO A 292 12.93 -0.21 -4.21
C PRO A 292 13.86 -1.23 -4.84
N ASP A 293 14.73 -0.86 -5.80
CA ASP A 293 15.74 -1.77 -6.38
C ASP A 293 16.54 -2.47 -5.28
N GLN A 294 17.16 -1.71 -4.39
CA GLN A 294 18.00 -2.26 -3.33
C GLN A 294 17.20 -2.98 -2.24
N ALA A 295 16.01 -2.48 -1.91
CA ALA A 295 15.15 -3.15 -0.94
C ALA A 295 14.69 -4.52 -1.45
N ILE A 296 14.31 -4.62 -2.73
CA ILE A 296 13.91 -5.88 -3.39
C ILE A 296 15.09 -6.85 -3.44
N ARG A 297 16.29 -6.43 -3.88
CA ARG A 297 17.49 -7.28 -3.89
C ARG A 297 17.77 -7.85 -2.50
N ARG A 298 17.77 -7.02 -1.46
CA ARG A 298 17.96 -7.49 -0.08
C ARG A 298 16.89 -8.47 0.38
N ALA A 299 15.63 -8.25 0.02
CA ALA A 299 14.55 -9.17 0.36
C ALA A 299 14.75 -10.54 -0.33
N VAL A 300 15.14 -10.56 -1.59
CA VAL A 300 15.44 -11.77 -2.35
C VAL A 300 16.67 -12.49 -1.78
N GLU A 301 17.77 -11.79 -1.54
CA GLU A 301 18.99 -12.34 -0.93
C GLU A 301 18.76 -12.94 0.46
N ASN A 302 17.86 -12.33 1.26
CA ASN A 302 17.46 -12.83 2.58
C ASN A 302 16.47 -13.99 2.52
N THR A 303 16.08 -14.46 1.33
CA THR A 303 15.16 -15.58 1.14
C THR A 303 15.92 -16.89 0.99
N VAL A 304 15.73 -17.80 1.94
CA VAL A 304 16.26 -19.18 1.90
C VAL A 304 15.12 -20.11 1.52
N LYS A 305 15.30 -20.88 0.45
CA LYS A 305 14.34 -21.87 -0.04
C LYS A 305 14.38 -23.16 0.80
N ALA A 306 13.41 -24.04 0.61
CA ALA A 306 13.29 -25.28 1.36
C ALA A 306 14.51 -26.22 1.18
N ASP A 307 15.20 -26.16 0.05
CA ASP A 307 16.42 -26.91 -0.25
C ASP A 307 17.70 -26.30 0.35
N GLY A 308 17.58 -25.17 1.07
CA GLY A 308 18.69 -24.45 1.69
C GLY A 308 19.40 -23.46 0.76
N SER A 309 19.06 -23.39 -0.52
CA SER A 309 19.60 -22.40 -1.45
C SER A 309 18.93 -21.05 -1.28
N HIS A 310 19.62 -19.96 -1.68
CA HIS A 310 19.02 -18.63 -1.72
C HIS A 310 18.18 -18.46 -2.99
N LEU A 311 17.11 -17.68 -2.87
CA LEU A 311 16.32 -17.27 -4.03
C LEU A 311 17.14 -16.29 -4.87
N SER A 312 17.11 -16.42 -6.20
CA SER A 312 17.65 -15.44 -7.13
C SER A 312 16.56 -14.55 -7.71
N LEU A 313 16.94 -13.38 -8.20
CA LEU A 313 15.98 -12.43 -8.78
C LEU A 313 15.26 -13.00 -10.01
N ASP A 314 15.97 -13.82 -10.81
CA ASP A 314 15.43 -14.44 -12.03
C ASP A 314 14.37 -15.51 -11.72
N GLU A 315 14.41 -16.13 -10.53
CA GLU A 315 13.43 -17.11 -10.07
C GLU A 315 12.13 -16.46 -9.60
N VAL A 316 12.12 -15.13 -9.40
CA VAL A 316 10.89 -14.41 -9.01
C VAL A 316 9.92 -14.39 -10.18
N ASP A 317 8.72 -14.89 -9.95
CA ASP A 317 7.69 -14.96 -10.98
C ASP A 317 6.96 -13.63 -11.18
N LEU A 318 6.58 -12.94 -10.10
CA LEU A 318 5.81 -11.69 -10.14
C LEU A 318 6.37 -10.65 -9.16
N PHE A 319 6.26 -9.40 -9.57
CA PHE A 319 6.61 -8.24 -8.77
C PHE A 319 5.40 -7.30 -8.63
N GLU A 320 5.15 -6.81 -7.44
CA GLU A 320 4.30 -5.65 -7.18
C GLU A 320 5.19 -4.51 -6.67
N ILE A 321 5.50 -3.57 -7.54
CA ILE A 321 6.29 -2.37 -7.24
C ILE A 321 5.34 -1.18 -7.21
N ASN A 322 5.17 -0.53 -6.06
CA ASN A 322 4.20 0.54 -5.93
C ASN A 322 4.48 1.69 -6.89
N GLU A 323 3.48 2.06 -7.67
CA GLU A 323 3.55 3.12 -8.68
C GLU A 323 3.22 4.49 -8.05
N ALA A 324 4.10 5.01 -7.16
CA ALA A 324 3.91 6.38 -6.68
C ALA A 324 3.86 7.37 -7.86
N PHE A 325 4.65 7.10 -8.89
CA PHE A 325 4.66 7.68 -10.23
C PHE A 325 5.02 6.57 -11.23
N ALA A 326 4.65 6.71 -12.50
CA ALA A 326 5.05 5.78 -13.54
C ALA A 326 6.58 5.63 -13.63
N VAL A 327 7.31 6.73 -13.45
CA VAL A 327 8.78 6.75 -13.44
C VAL A 327 9.37 5.85 -12.34
N VAL A 328 8.71 5.68 -11.21
CA VAL A 328 9.19 4.78 -10.14
C VAL A 328 9.22 3.34 -10.62
N ALA A 329 8.15 2.88 -11.26
CA ALA A 329 8.11 1.52 -11.81
C ALA A 329 9.13 1.35 -12.94
N LEU A 330 9.18 2.29 -13.88
CA LEU A 330 10.15 2.27 -15.00
C LEU A 330 11.59 2.22 -14.50
N ALA A 331 11.94 3.06 -13.51
CA ALA A 331 13.27 3.10 -12.92
C ALA A 331 13.66 1.76 -12.28
N ASN A 332 12.78 1.17 -11.49
CA ASN A 332 13.09 -0.08 -10.80
C ASN A 332 13.09 -1.28 -11.75
N ILE A 333 12.24 -1.33 -12.78
CA ILE A 333 12.30 -2.34 -13.84
C ILE A 333 13.68 -2.29 -14.52
N LYS A 334 14.14 -1.09 -14.89
CA LYS A 334 15.45 -0.88 -15.55
C LYS A 334 16.61 -1.26 -14.63
N LEU A 335 16.61 -0.83 -13.37
CA LEU A 335 17.68 -1.09 -12.40
C LEU A 335 17.76 -2.56 -12.03
N LEU A 336 16.62 -3.20 -11.76
CA LEU A 336 16.56 -4.64 -11.46
C LEU A 336 16.89 -5.51 -12.68
N GLY A 337 16.71 -5.02 -13.90
CA GLY A 337 16.88 -5.80 -15.13
C GLY A 337 15.80 -6.86 -15.31
N ILE A 338 14.58 -6.63 -14.79
CA ILE A 338 13.48 -7.60 -14.81
C ILE A 338 12.53 -7.37 -15.98
N ASP A 339 11.81 -8.43 -16.36
CA ASP A 339 10.76 -8.35 -17.37
C ASP A 339 9.56 -7.52 -16.89
N ALA A 340 9.25 -6.43 -17.60
CA ALA A 340 8.08 -5.58 -17.33
C ALA A 340 6.74 -6.36 -17.40
N GLY A 341 6.71 -7.50 -18.10
CA GLY A 341 5.57 -8.41 -18.13
C GLY A 341 5.26 -9.07 -16.78
N LYS A 342 6.26 -9.17 -15.90
CA LYS A 342 6.12 -9.71 -14.55
C LYS A 342 5.74 -8.67 -13.48
N VAL A 343 5.75 -7.37 -13.82
CA VAL A 343 5.55 -6.27 -12.86
C VAL A 343 4.13 -5.74 -12.93
N ASN A 344 3.47 -5.57 -11.77
CA ASN A 344 2.14 -4.96 -11.64
C ASN A 344 1.12 -5.50 -12.66
N VAL A 345 1.03 -6.82 -12.72
CA VAL A 345 0.30 -7.55 -13.77
C VAL A 345 -1.22 -7.32 -13.78
N ASN A 346 -1.76 -6.75 -12.73
CA ASN A 346 -3.17 -6.34 -12.60
C ASN A 346 -3.33 -4.81 -12.55
N GLY A 347 -2.31 -4.06 -12.98
CA GLY A 347 -2.24 -2.61 -12.80
C GLY A 347 -1.77 -2.24 -11.39
N GLY A 348 -1.35 -0.99 -11.19
CA GLY A 348 -0.80 -0.49 -9.94
C GLY A 348 -1.43 0.82 -9.49
N ALA A 349 -0.71 1.57 -8.63
CA ALA A 349 -1.24 2.77 -7.98
C ALA A 349 -1.56 3.94 -8.93
N VAL A 350 -0.94 3.99 -10.10
CA VAL A 350 -1.30 4.96 -11.15
C VAL A 350 -2.74 4.77 -11.60
N ALA A 351 -3.19 3.53 -11.71
CA ALA A 351 -4.52 3.18 -12.16
C ALA A 351 -5.53 2.95 -11.03
N LEU A 352 -5.10 2.28 -9.95
CA LEU A 352 -5.97 1.88 -8.84
C LEU A 352 -6.05 2.94 -7.73
N GLY A 353 -4.97 3.73 -7.55
CA GLY A 353 -4.88 4.69 -6.47
C GLY A 353 -3.86 4.33 -5.39
N HIS A 354 -3.53 5.36 -4.56
CA HIS A 354 -2.46 5.28 -3.56
C HIS A 354 -2.89 5.82 -2.18
N PRO A 355 -3.77 5.13 -1.46
CA PRO A 355 -4.02 5.44 -0.05
C PRO A 355 -2.75 5.12 0.75
N ILE A 356 -1.92 6.15 1.02
CA ILE A 356 -0.49 6.01 1.33
C ILE A 356 -0.20 5.02 2.46
N GLY A 357 -0.89 5.10 3.59
CA GLY A 357 -0.68 4.19 4.72
C GLY A 357 -1.15 2.75 4.49
N ALA A 358 -2.09 2.53 3.54
CA ALA A 358 -2.61 1.21 3.20
C ALA A 358 -1.85 0.53 2.06
N SER A 359 -1.19 1.30 1.18
CA SER A 359 -0.69 0.83 -0.11
C SER A 359 0.29 -0.33 -0.02
N GLY A 360 1.19 -0.33 0.97
CA GLY A 360 2.15 -1.41 1.13
C GLY A 360 1.48 -2.77 1.40
N ALA A 361 0.44 -2.80 2.22
CA ALA A 361 -0.35 -4.01 2.47
C ALA A 361 -1.22 -4.37 1.25
N ARG A 362 -1.73 -3.36 0.52
CA ARG A 362 -2.52 -3.54 -0.69
C ARG A 362 -1.73 -4.23 -1.79
N ILE A 363 -0.52 -3.77 -2.10
CA ILE A 363 0.31 -4.40 -3.16
C ILE A 363 0.65 -5.84 -2.80
N LEU A 364 0.95 -6.14 -1.54
CA LEU A 364 1.19 -7.50 -1.09
C LEU A 364 -0.06 -8.39 -1.25
N THR A 365 -1.23 -7.87 -0.90
CA THR A 365 -2.51 -8.59 -1.07
C THR A 365 -2.76 -8.90 -2.54
N THR A 366 -2.65 -7.91 -3.43
CA THR A 366 -2.80 -8.11 -4.89
C THR A 366 -1.78 -9.11 -5.44
N LEU A 367 -0.51 -9.05 -4.98
CA LEU A 367 0.53 -10.00 -5.37
C LEU A 367 0.16 -11.45 -5.04
N ILE A 368 -0.31 -11.70 -3.81
CA ILE A 368 -0.68 -13.04 -3.36
C ILE A 368 -1.78 -13.64 -4.26
N TYR A 369 -2.82 -12.86 -4.56
CA TYR A 369 -3.89 -13.33 -5.43
C TYR A 369 -3.46 -13.41 -6.90
N ALA A 370 -2.58 -12.53 -7.37
CA ALA A 370 -2.02 -12.62 -8.73
C ALA A 370 -1.16 -13.86 -8.93
N LEU A 371 -0.39 -14.28 -7.92
CA LEU A 371 0.35 -15.55 -7.92
C LEU A 371 -0.61 -16.74 -8.03
N ALA A 372 -1.69 -16.75 -7.25
CA ALA A 372 -2.69 -17.82 -7.27
C ALA A 372 -3.41 -17.91 -8.63
N ASP A 373 -3.89 -16.76 -9.16
CA ASP A 373 -4.61 -16.67 -10.44
C ASP A 373 -3.75 -17.15 -11.62
N ARG A 374 -2.44 -16.96 -11.56
CA ARG A 374 -1.49 -17.31 -12.63
C ARG A 374 -0.74 -18.61 -12.38
N GLY A 375 -1.01 -19.32 -11.30
CA GLY A 375 -0.29 -20.57 -10.96
C GLY A 375 1.20 -20.35 -10.72
N LYS A 376 1.58 -19.15 -10.22
CA LYS A 376 2.97 -18.77 -9.94
C LYS A 376 3.30 -18.98 -8.46
N THR A 377 4.59 -19.06 -8.13
CA THR A 377 5.06 -19.41 -6.79
C THR A 377 5.71 -18.25 -6.05
N TRP A 378 6.71 -17.62 -6.64
CA TRP A 378 7.52 -16.59 -5.97
C TRP A 378 7.10 -15.19 -6.35
N GLY A 379 6.85 -14.36 -5.36
CA GLY A 379 6.51 -12.96 -5.57
C GLY A 379 7.23 -12.01 -4.61
N VAL A 380 7.47 -10.80 -5.08
CA VAL A 380 8.07 -9.71 -4.30
C VAL A 380 7.17 -8.48 -4.34
N ALA A 381 6.80 -7.98 -3.17
CA ALA A 381 6.18 -6.67 -3.02
C ALA A 381 7.25 -5.66 -2.58
N GLY A 382 7.40 -4.56 -3.32
CA GLY A 382 8.34 -3.48 -3.02
C GLY A 382 7.66 -2.12 -3.08
N ILE A 383 7.94 -1.25 -2.13
CA ILE A 383 7.34 0.09 -2.07
C ILE A 383 8.39 1.13 -1.69
N CYS A 384 8.50 2.17 -2.52
CA CYS A 384 9.22 3.39 -2.18
C CYS A 384 8.44 4.20 -1.14
N LEU A 385 9.14 5.03 -0.39
CA LEU A 385 8.52 5.92 0.59
C LEU A 385 9.34 7.21 0.77
N GLY A 386 8.66 8.28 1.17
CA GLY A 386 9.30 9.57 1.40
C GLY A 386 10.48 9.47 2.39
N GLY A 387 11.47 10.34 2.21
CA GLY A 387 12.71 10.32 2.99
C GLY A 387 13.82 9.43 2.37
N GLY A 388 13.68 9.03 1.11
CA GLY A 388 14.71 8.28 0.39
C GLY A 388 14.73 6.78 0.68
N GLU A 389 13.65 6.21 1.18
CA GLU A 389 13.63 4.83 1.63
C GLU A 389 12.71 3.91 0.80
N ALA A 390 12.88 2.61 1.00
CA ALA A 390 11.98 1.57 0.53
C ALA A 390 11.95 0.37 1.48
N VAL A 391 10.87 -0.40 1.42
CA VAL A 391 10.74 -1.71 2.05
C VAL A 391 10.24 -2.73 1.03
N ALA A 392 10.66 -3.99 1.18
CA ALA A 392 10.24 -5.09 0.33
C ALA A 392 10.03 -6.39 1.14
N LEU A 393 9.17 -7.25 0.63
CA LEU A 393 8.82 -8.53 1.23
C LEU A 393 8.66 -9.59 0.15
N VAL A 394 9.32 -10.75 0.34
CA VAL A 394 9.16 -11.93 -0.51
C VAL A 394 8.10 -12.85 0.07
N VAL A 395 7.23 -13.36 -0.80
CA VAL A 395 6.25 -14.39 -0.46
C VAL A 395 6.32 -15.56 -1.42
N GLU A 396 6.07 -16.76 -0.88
CA GLU A 396 5.89 -18.00 -1.62
C GLU A 396 4.42 -18.41 -1.54
N ARG A 397 3.73 -18.57 -2.66
CA ARG A 397 2.37 -19.10 -2.70
C ARG A 397 2.36 -20.57 -2.29
N LEU A 398 1.39 -20.98 -1.47
CA LEU A 398 1.22 -22.34 -0.97
C LEU A 398 0.01 -23.06 -1.61
#